data_caad1164b8037fb6410f7011144d53fd
#
_entry.id   caad1164b8037fb6410f7011144d53fd
#
_cell.length_a   1.000
_cell.length_b   1.000
_cell.length_c   1.000
_cell.angle_alpha   90.00
_cell.angle_beta   90.00
_cell.angle_gamma   90.00
#
_symmetry.space_group_name_H-M   'P 1'
#
loop_
_entity.id
_entity.type
_entity.pdbx_description
1 polymer ?
#
loop_
_entity_poly.entity_id
_entity_poly.type
_entity_poly.pdbx_seq_one_letter_code
_entity_poly.pdbx_strand_id
1 'polypeptide(L)'
;RRMGKTGLIFHLFNQPEVKDHYHTVFVDVYASSSLTEFVYFLGKAILEQVKKDKHGFIDHFFQVIKSLKVGFTVDPVTGETSFDLGLGSIQSPEITLDEIFHYLESMDKPCVVAIDEFQQVGFYQEQHVEALLRSKIQQCKKTVFIFSGSKRHLMYNMFNSPAKPFYQSAVSMGLEAIPLDKYMPFVQSLFEERGKSVSPSVIEKVYRKFDGTTWYMQLMMNELFTSTGYGECCTEAQLDAALSGIIQVQDGGHRMLLSQLSYKQKQVLQAIAKEGKAYGITSAEFVGRHRLTSASSVQSAVRVLLKKDILTQQDDCYWIYDYFFGEWLKRNF
;
A
#
# COMPACT_ATOMS: atom_id res chain seq x y z
N ARG A 1 0.78 -6.17 0.21
CA ARG A 1 -0.18 -5.13 -0.21
C ARG A 1 -1.53 -5.37 0.48
N ARG A 2 -2.40 -4.35 0.56
CA ARG A 2 -3.81 -4.47 1.04
C ARG A 2 -3.98 -4.97 2.48
N MET A 3 -2.93 -4.88 3.31
CA MET A 3 -2.93 -5.28 4.74
C MET A 3 -3.19 -4.11 5.71
N GLY A 4 -3.52 -2.92 5.21
CA GLY A 4 -3.83 -1.77 6.05
C GLY A 4 -2.62 -0.98 6.58
N LYS A 5 -1.40 -1.12 6.00
CA LYS A 5 -0.20 -0.39 6.45
C LYS A 5 -0.40 1.11 6.56
N THR A 6 -0.87 1.74 5.49
CA THR A 6 -1.14 3.17 5.43
C THR A 6 -2.20 3.58 6.45
N GLY A 7 -3.27 2.76 6.61
CA GLY A 7 -4.29 2.97 7.65
C GLY A 7 -3.72 2.91 9.07
N LEU A 8 -2.79 1.98 9.34
CA LEU A 8 -2.11 1.87 10.64
C LEU A 8 -1.25 3.12 10.93
N ILE A 9 -0.53 3.63 9.92
CA ILE A 9 0.26 4.86 10.06
C ILE A 9 -0.67 6.05 10.38
N PHE A 10 -1.77 6.22 9.66
CA PHE A 10 -2.72 7.29 9.96
C PHE A 10 -3.41 7.10 11.31
N HIS A 11 -3.69 5.86 11.71
CA HIS A 11 -4.21 5.57 13.04
C HIS A 11 -3.21 6.01 14.13
N LEU A 12 -1.93 5.67 13.97
CA LEU A 12 -0.86 6.12 14.85
C LEU A 12 -0.80 7.65 14.92
N PHE A 13 -0.78 8.33 13.78
CA PHE A 13 -0.72 9.79 13.69
C PHE A 13 -1.93 10.48 14.33
N ASN A 14 -3.07 9.79 14.39
CA ASN A 14 -4.29 10.31 15.01
C ASN A 14 -4.40 10.04 16.51
N GLN A 15 -3.48 9.28 17.12
CA GLN A 15 -3.47 9.09 18.57
C GLN A 15 -3.21 10.43 19.28
N PRO A 16 -3.94 10.77 20.36
CA PRO A 16 -3.76 12.02 21.10
C PRO A 16 -2.30 12.24 21.54
N GLU A 17 -1.69 11.21 22.09
CA GLU A 17 -0.29 11.24 22.57
C GLU A 17 0.70 11.59 21.45
N VAL A 18 0.45 11.12 20.21
CA VAL A 18 1.31 11.43 19.07
C VAL A 18 1.06 12.86 18.59
N LYS A 19 -0.20 13.29 18.49
CA LYS A 19 -0.54 14.68 18.08
C LYS A 19 0.00 15.74 19.04
N ASP A 20 -0.03 15.45 20.34
CA ASP A 20 0.39 16.40 21.34
C ASP A 20 1.91 16.57 21.41
N HIS A 21 2.69 15.53 21.09
CA HIS A 21 4.14 15.52 21.28
C HIS A 21 4.95 15.51 19.99
N TYR A 22 4.35 15.28 18.83
CA TYR A 22 5.07 15.13 17.56
C TYR A 22 4.41 15.90 16.42
N HIS A 23 5.23 16.41 15.50
CA HIS A 23 4.78 16.76 14.17
C HIS A 23 4.82 15.49 13.29
N THR A 24 3.74 15.23 12.57
CA THR A 24 3.62 14.01 11.74
C THR A 24 3.58 14.37 10.27
N VAL A 25 4.40 13.73 9.47
CA VAL A 25 4.45 13.91 8.01
C VAL A 25 4.27 12.55 7.34
N PHE A 26 3.32 12.46 6.42
CA PHE A 26 3.13 11.29 5.57
C PHE A 26 3.45 11.62 4.13
N VAL A 27 4.32 10.86 3.50
CA VAL A 27 4.66 10.99 2.09
C VAL A 27 4.58 9.63 1.39
N ASP A 28 3.86 9.58 0.27
CA ASP A 28 3.85 8.43 -0.64
C ASP A 28 4.79 8.74 -1.82
N VAL A 29 5.84 7.91 -1.97
CA VAL A 29 6.83 8.06 -3.03
C VAL A 29 6.62 7.09 -4.19
N TYR A 30 5.46 6.46 -4.29
CA TYR A 30 5.17 5.49 -5.34
C TYR A 30 5.36 6.04 -6.76
N ALA A 31 4.95 7.28 -6.99
CA ALA A 31 5.03 7.94 -8.29
C ALA A 31 6.41 8.52 -8.60
N SER A 32 7.36 8.48 -7.66
CA SER A 32 8.70 9.02 -7.88
C SER A 32 9.61 8.06 -8.67
N SER A 33 10.45 8.63 -9.53
CA SER A 33 11.42 7.91 -10.36
C SER A 33 12.84 8.45 -10.24
N SER A 34 13.04 9.52 -9.45
CA SER A 34 14.30 10.24 -9.26
C SER A 34 14.40 10.88 -7.88
N LEU A 35 15.63 11.26 -7.48
CA LEU A 35 15.87 12.03 -6.27
C LEU A 35 15.10 13.37 -6.29
N THR A 36 15.06 14.03 -7.45
CA THR A 36 14.30 15.29 -7.61
C THR A 36 12.82 15.12 -7.27
N GLU A 37 12.20 14.07 -7.79
CA GLU A 37 10.80 13.78 -7.50
C GLU A 37 10.57 13.35 -6.04
N PHE A 38 11.49 12.57 -5.47
CA PHE A 38 11.45 12.23 -4.04
C PHE A 38 11.45 13.48 -3.16
N VAL A 39 12.38 14.41 -3.41
CA VAL A 39 12.51 15.68 -2.69
C VAL A 39 11.26 16.55 -2.88
N TYR A 40 10.72 16.57 -4.09
CA TYR A 40 9.47 17.27 -4.39
C TYR A 40 8.31 16.74 -3.55
N PHE A 41 8.08 15.41 -3.54
CA PHE A 41 6.98 14.82 -2.76
C PHE A 41 7.17 15.02 -1.26
N LEU A 42 8.39 14.90 -0.76
CA LEU A 42 8.69 15.14 0.65
C LEU A 42 8.46 16.61 1.04
N GLY A 43 8.97 17.55 0.27
CA GLY A 43 8.76 18.99 0.49
C GLY A 43 7.28 19.38 0.43
N LYS A 44 6.54 18.83 -0.54
CA LYS A 44 5.09 19.03 -0.66
C LYS A 44 4.34 18.51 0.56
N ALA A 45 4.65 17.29 1.01
CA ALA A 45 4.00 16.70 2.18
C ALA A 45 4.24 17.52 3.46
N ILE A 46 5.46 18.03 3.64
CA ILE A 46 5.78 18.92 4.76
C ILE A 46 5.01 20.23 4.65
N LEU A 47 5.00 20.86 3.47
CA LEU A 47 4.28 22.11 3.25
C LEU A 47 2.77 21.97 3.51
N GLU A 48 2.17 20.87 3.10
CA GLU A 48 0.75 20.57 3.36
C GLU A 48 0.47 20.39 4.86
N GLN A 49 1.40 19.81 5.61
CA GLN A 49 1.26 19.69 7.05
C GLN A 49 1.38 21.05 7.74
N VAL A 50 2.36 21.85 7.34
CA VAL A 50 2.62 23.20 7.89
C VAL A 50 1.43 24.14 7.65
N LYS A 51 0.70 23.99 6.54
CA LYS A 51 -0.53 24.76 6.28
C LYS A 51 -1.66 24.47 7.28
N LYS A 52 -1.71 23.29 7.85
CA LYS A 52 -2.72 22.89 8.85
C LYS A 52 -2.40 23.43 10.23
N ASP A 53 -1.13 23.70 10.50
CA ASP A 53 -0.65 24.26 11.76
C ASP A 53 -0.62 25.80 11.67
N LYS A 54 -0.98 26.51 12.75
CA LYS A 54 -1.18 27.96 12.76
C LYS A 54 0.10 28.74 12.41
N HIS A 55 -0.10 29.83 11.66
CA HIS A 55 0.70 31.03 11.32
C HIS A 55 2.14 31.23 11.85
N GLY A 56 3.04 30.39 11.85
CA GLY A 56 4.46 30.62 12.21
C GLY A 56 5.37 29.63 11.53
N PHE A 57 4.88 28.44 11.30
CA PHE A 57 5.64 27.36 10.68
C PHE A 57 5.86 27.57 9.18
N ILE A 58 4.95 28.25 8.49
CA ILE A 58 5.08 28.60 7.06
C ILE A 58 6.27 29.54 6.86
N ASP A 59 6.39 30.59 7.66
CA ASP A 59 7.50 31.54 7.55
C ASP A 59 8.83 30.86 7.85
N HIS A 60 8.86 30.00 8.87
CA HIS A 60 10.04 29.21 9.18
C HIS A 60 10.40 28.23 8.04
N PHE A 61 9.42 27.59 7.42
CA PHE A 61 9.64 26.72 6.27
C PHE A 61 10.35 27.47 5.14
N PHE A 62 9.87 28.66 4.77
CA PHE A 62 10.49 29.46 3.70
C PHE A 62 11.83 30.12 4.11
N GLN A 63 12.06 30.35 5.39
CA GLN A 63 13.36 30.82 5.88
C GLN A 63 14.44 29.74 5.77
N VAL A 64 14.09 28.49 6.02
CA VAL A 64 15.03 27.36 6.00
C VAL A 64 15.20 26.79 4.62
N ILE A 65 14.10 26.55 3.90
CA ILE A 65 14.13 25.91 2.58
C ILE A 65 14.14 26.99 1.48
N LYS A 66 15.33 27.44 1.13
CA LYS A 66 15.55 28.51 0.16
C LYS A 66 15.66 28.01 -1.29
N SER A 67 16.07 26.78 -1.46
CA SER A 67 16.25 26.16 -2.77
C SER A 67 14.94 25.74 -3.45
N LEU A 68 13.82 25.70 -2.70
CA LEU A 68 12.49 25.47 -3.22
C LEU A 68 11.84 26.77 -3.68
N LYS A 69 11.58 26.92 -4.97
CA LYS A 69 10.76 28.01 -5.49
C LYS A 69 9.30 27.63 -5.38
N VAL A 70 8.59 28.30 -4.49
CA VAL A 70 7.15 28.11 -4.28
C VAL A 70 6.40 29.23 -4.95
N GLY A 71 5.46 28.89 -5.84
CA GLY A 71 4.51 29.85 -6.42
C GLY A 71 3.44 30.22 -5.39
N PHE A 72 3.06 31.49 -5.34
CA PHE A 72 1.94 31.96 -4.51
C PHE A 72 0.79 32.34 -5.42
N THR A 73 -0.39 31.84 -5.12
CA THR A 73 -1.62 32.30 -5.74
C THR A 73 -2.59 32.71 -4.63
N VAL A 74 -3.05 33.94 -4.69
CA VAL A 74 -4.08 34.46 -3.77
C VAL A 74 -5.41 34.36 -4.49
N ASP A 75 -6.36 33.64 -3.90
CA ASP A 75 -7.73 33.60 -4.41
C ASP A 75 -8.35 35.00 -4.25
N PRO A 76 -8.75 35.68 -5.35
CA PRO A 76 -9.27 37.05 -5.27
C PRO A 76 -10.64 37.13 -4.59
N VAL A 77 -11.33 36.02 -4.37
CA VAL A 77 -12.68 35.99 -3.78
C VAL A 77 -12.61 35.64 -2.30
N THR A 78 -11.78 34.64 -1.92
CA THR A 78 -11.69 34.17 -0.52
C THR A 78 -10.53 34.82 0.24
N GLY A 79 -9.56 35.42 -0.45
CA GLY A 79 -8.32 35.93 0.15
C GLY A 79 -7.36 34.82 0.60
N GLU A 80 -7.70 33.55 0.35
CA GLU A 80 -6.86 32.42 0.75
C GLU A 80 -5.61 32.34 -0.12
N THR A 81 -4.46 32.19 0.53
CA THR A 81 -3.18 32.01 -0.16
C THR A 81 -2.97 30.53 -0.44
N SER A 82 -2.94 30.15 -1.71
CA SER A 82 -2.52 28.82 -2.13
C SER A 82 -1.05 28.85 -2.53
N PHE A 83 -0.31 27.85 -2.08
CA PHE A 83 1.09 27.67 -2.42
C PHE A 83 1.21 26.52 -3.40
N ASP A 84 1.87 26.73 -4.52
CA ASP A 84 2.14 25.73 -5.52
C ASP A 84 3.65 25.44 -5.58
N LEU A 85 4.00 24.16 -5.40
CA LEU A 85 5.36 23.67 -5.52
C LEU A 85 5.53 23.04 -6.90
N GLY A 86 6.24 23.70 -7.80
CA GLY A 86 6.52 23.15 -9.13
C GLY A 86 7.74 22.21 -9.12
N LEU A 87 7.64 21.08 -9.82
CA LEU A 87 8.75 20.11 -9.96
C LEU A 87 10.00 20.76 -10.59
N GLY A 88 9.81 21.72 -11.50
CA GLY A 88 10.90 22.51 -12.12
C GLY A 88 11.59 23.52 -11.20
N SER A 89 11.13 23.66 -9.94
CA SER A 89 11.73 24.58 -8.97
C SER A 89 12.97 23.98 -8.26
N ILE A 90 13.20 22.66 -8.36
CA ILE A 90 14.31 21.98 -7.68
C ILE A 90 15.49 21.86 -8.63
N GLN A 91 16.44 22.79 -8.51
CA GLN A 91 17.68 22.79 -9.35
C GLN A 91 18.78 21.90 -8.74
N SER A 92 18.80 21.75 -7.42
CA SER A 92 19.81 20.97 -6.70
C SER A 92 19.12 20.13 -5.62
N PRO A 93 18.61 18.92 -5.99
CA PRO A 93 17.81 18.10 -5.09
C PRO A 93 18.56 17.72 -3.80
N GLU A 94 19.87 17.58 -3.84
CA GLU A 94 20.68 17.26 -2.67
C GLU A 94 20.70 18.44 -1.67
N ILE A 95 20.84 19.68 -2.16
CA ILE A 95 20.80 20.88 -1.32
C ILE A 95 19.39 21.03 -0.70
N THR A 96 18.35 20.87 -1.52
CA THR A 96 16.97 20.94 -1.04
C THR A 96 16.68 19.87 -0.01
N LEU A 97 17.21 18.67 -0.19
CA LEU A 97 17.09 17.58 0.78
C LEU A 97 17.73 17.97 2.11
N ASP A 98 18.92 18.58 2.09
CA ASP A 98 19.62 19.06 3.29
C ASP A 98 18.81 20.12 4.03
N GLU A 99 18.25 21.08 3.31
CA GLU A 99 17.37 22.11 3.88
C GLU A 99 16.11 21.49 4.50
N ILE A 100 15.51 20.51 3.86
CA ILE A 100 14.35 19.78 4.39
C ILE A 100 14.69 19.07 5.70
N PHE A 101 15.81 18.34 5.74
CA PHE A 101 16.22 17.64 6.95
C PHE A 101 16.58 18.62 8.08
N HIS A 102 17.24 19.74 7.74
CA HIS A 102 17.51 20.80 8.70
C HIS A 102 16.22 21.41 9.25
N TYR A 103 15.23 21.65 8.39
CA TYR A 103 13.91 22.13 8.80
C TYR A 103 13.25 21.17 9.80
N LEU A 104 13.18 19.87 9.50
CA LEU A 104 12.60 18.86 10.40
C LEU A 104 13.29 18.83 11.77
N GLU A 105 14.62 18.94 11.81
CA GLU A 105 15.39 18.94 13.05
C GLU A 105 15.27 20.26 13.85
N SER A 106 14.90 21.38 13.19
CA SER A 106 14.71 22.69 13.81
C SER A 106 13.31 22.93 14.38
N MET A 107 12.38 22.00 14.17
CA MET A 107 11.01 22.12 14.68
C MET A 107 10.99 22.13 16.23
N ASP A 108 9.97 22.79 16.80
CA ASP A 108 9.74 22.89 18.25
C ASP A 108 9.49 21.51 18.89
N LYS A 109 8.75 20.65 18.20
CA LYS A 109 8.52 19.25 18.59
C LYS A 109 9.28 18.29 17.68
N PRO A 110 9.61 17.09 18.18
CA PRO A 110 10.14 16.02 17.33
C PRO A 110 9.19 15.70 16.17
N CYS A 111 9.77 15.28 15.04
CA CYS A 111 9.00 14.90 13.85
C CYS A 111 8.92 13.37 13.70
N VAL A 112 7.78 12.88 13.24
CA VAL A 112 7.63 11.50 12.74
C VAL A 112 7.32 11.58 11.25
N VAL A 113 8.23 11.11 10.41
CA VAL A 113 8.11 11.11 8.96
C VAL A 113 7.87 9.69 8.47
N ALA A 114 6.67 9.42 7.96
CA ALA A 114 6.34 8.14 7.34
C ALA A 114 6.47 8.24 5.82
N ILE A 115 7.32 7.39 5.26
CA ILE A 115 7.58 7.31 3.82
C ILE A 115 6.98 6.00 3.32
N ASP A 116 5.86 6.08 2.62
CA ASP A 116 5.18 4.92 2.04
C ASP A 116 5.75 4.57 0.65
N GLU A 117 5.72 3.29 0.31
CA GLU A 117 6.28 2.69 -0.91
C GLU A 117 7.79 2.97 -1.07
N PHE A 118 8.53 3.01 0.05
CA PHE A 118 9.94 3.38 0.10
C PHE A 118 10.85 2.52 -0.79
N GLN A 119 10.47 1.27 -1.10
CA GLN A 119 11.23 0.44 -2.06
C GLN A 119 11.35 1.09 -3.45
N GLN A 120 10.56 2.13 -3.74
CA GLN A 120 10.64 2.85 -5.01
C GLN A 120 12.01 3.52 -5.19
N VAL A 121 12.63 3.97 -4.12
CA VAL A 121 13.99 4.55 -4.13
C VAL A 121 15.03 3.61 -4.74
N GLY A 122 14.85 2.30 -4.57
CA GLY A 122 15.75 1.29 -5.15
C GLY A 122 15.67 1.15 -6.68
N PHE A 123 14.74 1.82 -7.34
CA PHE A 123 14.57 1.82 -8.80
C PHE A 123 15.07 3.10 -9.49
N TYR A 124 15.52 4.10 -8.70
CA TYR A 124 16.03 5.34 -9.28
C TYR A 124 17.30 5.07 -10.11
N GLN A 125 17.43 5.81 -11.20
CA GLN A 125 18.58 5.65 -12.09
C GLN A 125 19.85 6.31 -11.54
N GLU A 126 19.68 7.33 -10.66
CA GLU A 126 20.81 7.98 -10.01
C GLU A 126 21.50 7.03 -9.04
N GLN A 127 22.80 6.95 -9.16
CA GLN A 127 23.63 6.14 -8.28
C GLN A 127 23.68 6.77 -6.88
N HIS A 128 23.74 5.92 -5.86
CA HIS A 128 23.97 6.32 -4.46
C HIS A 128 22.80 7.03 -3.72
N VAL A 129 21.58 7.10 -4.29
CA VAL A 129 20.45 7.75 -3.61
C VAL A 129 20.13 7.06 -2.28
N GLU A 130 20.13 5.72 -2.23
CA GLU A 130 19.95 4.98 -0.97
C GLU A 130 21.02 5.37 0.07
N ALA A 131 22.29 5.51 -0.35
CA ALA A 131 23.39 5.87 0.56
C ALA A 131 23.28 7.33 1.02
N LEU A 132 22.90 8.25 0.14
CA LEU A 132 22.65 9.64 0.46
C LEU A 132 21.53 9.77 1.52
N LEU A 133 20.37 9.18 1.26
CA LEU A 133 19.24 9.20 2.19
C LEU A 133 19.62 8.58 3.54
N ARG A 134 20.31 7.43 3.52
CA ARG A 134 20.80 6.78 4.73
C ARG A 134 21.70 7.70 5.57
N SER A 135 22.64 8.39 4.91
CA SER A 135 23.55 9.32 5.57
C SER A 135 22.79 10.47 6.25
N LYS A 136 21.82 11.08 5.56
CA LYS A 136 21.02 12.17 6.10
C LYS A 136 20.12 11.72 7.26
N ILE A 137 19.41 10.62 7.09
CA ILE A 137 18.53 10.05 8.12
C ILE A 137 19.32 9.73 9.40
N GLN A 138 20.53 9.20 9.27
CA GLN A 138 21.38 8.86 10.42
C GLN A 138 21.83 10.08 11.22
N GLN A 139 21.88 11.27 10.62
CA GLN A 139 22.25 12.51 11.30
C GLN A 139 21.10 13.12 12.10
N CYS A 140 19.87 12.72 11.83
CA CYS A 140 18.69 13.20 12.57
C CYS A 140 18.71 12.70 14.01
N LYS A 141 18.45 13.62 14.96
CA LYS A 141 18.40 13.33 16.40
C LYS A 141 16.98 13.43 16.96
N LYS A 142 16.16 14.29 16.37
CA LYS A 142 14.77 14.53 16.79
C LYS A 142 13.75 13.87 15.85
N THR A 143 14.11 13.63 14.59
CA THR A 143 13.20 13.09 13.60
C THR A 143 13.26 11.56 13.55
N VAL A 144 12.11 10.91 13.69
CA VAL A 144 11.92 9.47 13.56
C VAL A 144 11.33 9.14 12.21
N PHE A 145 11.83 8.09 11.56
CA PHE A 145 11.37 7.67 10.26
C PHE A 145 10.64 6.33 10.31
N ILE A 146 9.50 6.25 9.61
CA ILE A 146 8.75 5.01 9.37
C ILE A 146 8.82 4.72 7.87
N PHE A 147 9.43 3.61 7.50
CA PHE A 147 9.50 3.15 6.11
C PHE A 147 8.44 2.09 5.88
N SER A 148 7.54 2.34 4.95
CA SER A 148 6.50 1.40 4.56
C SER A 148 6.68 0.99 3.10
N GLY A 149 6.35 -0.26 2.78
CA GLY A 149 6.43 -0.75 1.42
C GLY A 149 5.56 -1.98 1.19
N SER A 150 5.06 -2.12 -0.03
CA SER A 150 4.17 -3.21 -0.41
C SER A 150 4.91 -4.43 -0.98
N LYS A 151 6.14 -4.27 -1.46
CA LYS A 151 6.97 -5.36 -2.00
C LYS A 151 7.90 -5.90 -0.92
N ARG A 152 7.41 -6.88 -0.13
CA ARG A 152 8.12 -7.43 1.04
C ARG A 152 9.58 -7.80 0.73
N HIS A 153 9.84 -8.50 -0.38
CA HIS A 153 11.19 -8.95 -0.74
C HIS A 153 12.14 -7.78 -1.04
N LEU A 154 11.63 -6.67 -1.62
CA LEU A 154 12.46 -5.48 -1.88
C LEU A 154 12.79 -4.74 -0.59
N MET A 155 11.78 -4.54 0.28
CA MET A 155 12.00 -3.95 1.60
C MET A 155 12.96 -4.81 2.44
N TYR A 156 12.76 -6.14 2.44
CA TYR A 156 13.67 -7.05 3.13
C TYR A 156 15.10 -6.93 2.59
N ASN A 157 15.29 -6.94 1.27
CA ASN A 157 16.60 -6.76 0.68
C ASN A 157 17.23 -5.42 1.06
N MET A 158 16.47 -4.32 1.02
CA MET A 158 16.97 -2.98 1.33
C MET A 158 17.46 -2.85 2.77
N PHE A 159 16.74 -3.43 3.76
CA PHE A 159 17.05 -3.26 5.19
C PHE A 159 17.80 -4.43 5.82
N ASN A 160 17.81 -5.62 5.20
CA ASN A 160 18.41 -6.82 5.78
C ASN A 160 19.56 -7.43 4.94
N SER A 161 19.88 -6.88 3.76
CA SER A 161 21.04 -7.32 2.97
C SER A 161 22.29 -6.54 3.38
N PRO A 162 23.43 -7.23 3.74
CA PRO A 162 24.68 -6.56 4.10
C PRO A 162 25.27 -5.65 3.01
N ALA A 163 24.91 -5.89 1.74
CA ALA A 163 25.38 -5.10 0.60
C ALA A 163 24.59 -3.78 0.41
N LYS A 164 23.55 -3.54 1.21
CA LYS A 164 22.69 -2.38 1.06
C LYS A 164 22.97 -1.26 2.08
N PRO A 165 22.87 0.02 1.67
CA PRO A 165 23.12 1.15 2.56
C PRO A 165 22.28 1.14 3.84
N PHE A 166 21.01 0.73 3.76
CA PHE A 166 20.08 0.68 4.89
C PHE A 166 20.21 -0.59 5.75
N TYR A 167 21.24 -1.41 5.53
CA TYR A 167 21.44 -2.63 6.32
C TYR A 167 21.38 -2.35 7.83
N GLN A 168 20.50 -3.07 8.55
CA GLN A 168 20.28 -2.94 9.99
C GLN A 168 20.02 -1.52 10.52
N SER A 169 19.47 -0.64 9.69
CA SER A 169 19.21 0.75 10.07
C SER A 169 17.81 1.00 10.62
N ALA A 170 16.93 0.02 10.58
CA ALA A 170 15.57 0.11 11.10
C ALA A 170 15.13 -1.22 11.70
N VAL A 171 14.20 -1.15 12.64
CA VAL A 171 13.50 -2.33 13.17
C VAL A 171 12.43 -2.76 12.16
N SER A 172 12.53 -4.00 11.69
CA SER A 172 11.56 -4.55 10.75
C SER A 172 10.31 -5.06 11.48
N MET A 173 9.15 -4.58 11.07
CA MET A 173 7.86 -5.05 11.56
C MET A 173 7.05 -5.66 10.41
N GLY A 174 6.79 -6.96 10.47
CA GLY A 174 5.87 -7.63 9.54
C GLY A 174 4.43 -7.37 9.95
N LEU A 175 3.60 -6.89 9.00
CA LEU A 175 2.18 -6.78 9.23
C LEU A 175 1.49 -8.06 8.77
N GLU A 176 0.94 -8.81 9.73
CA GLU A 176 0.20 -10.03 9.50
C GLU A 176 -1.32 -9.78 9.48
N ALA A 177 -2.09 -10.82 9.17
CA ALA A 177 -3.54 -10.75 9.28
C ALA A 177 -3.96 -10.47 10.73
N ILE A 178 -4.98 -9.64 10.92
CA ILE A 178 -5.59 -9.43 12.24
C ILE A 178 -6.16 -10.78 12.71
N PRO A 179 -5.80 -11.27 13.91
CA PRO A 179 -6.34 -12.54 14.40
C PRO A 179 -7.87 -12.55 14.41
N LEU A 180 -8.47 -13.69 14.03
CA LEU A 180 -9.92 -13.81 13.88
C LEU A 180 -10.68 -13.51 15.19
N ASP A 181 -10.11 -13.89 16.32
CA ASP A 181 -10.66 -13.61 17.66
C ASP A 181 -10.71 -12.11 18.00
N LYS A 182 -9.91 -11.29 17.34
CA LYS A 182 -9.95 -9.82 17.43
C LYS A 182 -10.83 -9.19 16.35
N TYR A 183 -10.77 -9.75 15.14
CA TYR A 183 -11.55 -9.23 14.01
C TYR A 183 -13.05 -9.46 14.16
N MET A 184 -13.45 -10.64 14.64
CA MET A 184 -14.87 -11.02 14.75
C MET A 184 -15.67 -10.08 15.66
N PRO A 185 -15.31 -9.83 16.93
CA PRO A 185 -16.07 -8.91 17.80
C PRO A 185 -16.05 -7.48 17.26
N PHE A 186 -14.99 -7.03 16.62
CA PHE A 186 -14.93 -5.72 15.97
C PHE A 186 -15.99 -5.58 14.87
N VAL A 187 -16.11 -6.58 13.99
CA VAL A 187 -17.14 -6.57 12.93
C VAL A 187 -18.54 -6.61 13.53
N GLN A 188 -18.77 -7.45 14.53
CA GLN A 188 -20.07 -7.55 15.20
C GLN A 188 -20.48 -6.21 15.83
N SER A 189 -19.58 -5.52 16.53
CA SER A 189 -19.87 -4.21 17.11
C SER A 189 -20.28 -3.17 16.07
N LEU A 190 -19.64 -3.15 14.91
CA LEU A 190 -20.00 -2.22 13.82
C LEU A 190 -21.40 -2.47 13.25
N PHE A 191 -21.84 -3.73 13.18
CA PHE A 191 -23.22 -4.06 12.78
C PHE A 191 -24.21 -3.63 13.86
N GLU A 192 -23.93 -3.95 15.11
CA GLU A 192 -24.79 -3.63 16.28
C GLU A 192 -24.98 -2.13 16.49
N GLU A 193 -23.93 -1.31 16.31
CA GLU A 193 -24.00 0.16 16.37
C GLU A 193 -25.02 0.75 15.39
N ARG A 194 -25.37 0.03 14.35
CA ARG A 194 -26.35 0.43 13.32
C ARG A 194 -27.63 -0.39 13.35
N GLY A 195 -27.89 -1.08 14.47
CA GLY A 195 -29.09 -1.88 14.67
C GLY A 195 -29.22 -3.08 13.73
N LYS A 196 -28.09 -3.66 13.31
CA LYS A 196 -28.00 -4.87 12.49
C LYS A 196 -27.23 -5.94 13.26
N SER A 197 -27.22 -7.16 12.75
CA SER A 197 -26.36 -8.20 13.29
C SER A 197 -25.72 -9.03 12.17
N VAL A 198 -24.67 -9.76 12.50
CA VAL A 198 -23.99 -10.66 11.57
C VAL A 198 -23.61 -11.95 12.25
N SER A 199 -23.90 -13.07 11.62
CA SER A 199 -23.58 -14.39 12.16
C SER A 199 -22.06 -14.60 12.20
N PRO A 200 -21.50 -15.18 13.29
CA PRO A 200 -20.08 -15.50 13.39
C PRO A 200 -19.58 -16.35 12.23
N SER A 201 -20.39 -17.27 11.70
CA SER A 201 -20.04 -18.12 10.56
C SER A 201 -19.80 -17.32 9.27
N VAL A 202 -20.53 -16.22 9.07
CA VAL A 202 -20.32 -15.32 7.92
C VAL A 202 -18.94 -14.67 8.02
N ILE A 203 -18.61 -14.12 9.19
CA ILE A 203 -17.31 -13.46 9.42
C ILE A 203 -16.16 -14.45 9.21
N GLU A 204 -16.29 -15.66 9.78
CA GLU A 204 -15.28 -16.70 9.63
C GLU A 204 -15.10 -17.12 8.17
N LYS A 205 -16.18 -17.30 7.39
CA LYS A 205 -16.10 -17.64 5.97
C LYS A 205 -15.45 -16.54 5.14
N VAL A 206 -15.78 -15.27 5.39
CA VAL A 206 -15.14 -14.13 4.74
C VAL A 206 -13.66 -14.08 5.10
N TYR A 207 -13.32 -14.25 6.38
CA TYR A 207 -11.94 -14.25 6.84
C TYR A 207 -11.10 -15.33 6.17
N ARG A 208 -11.59 -16.58 6.15
CA ARG A 208 -10.92 -17.71 5.52
C ARG A 208 -10.80 -17.55 4.01
N LYS A 209 -11.84 -17.02 3.35
CA LYS A 209 -11.85 -16.83 1.89
C LYS A 209 -10.75 -15.87 1.42
N PHE A 210 -10.45 -14.85 2.21
CA PHE A 210 -9.47 -13.82 1.87
C PHE A 210 -8.18 -13.91 2.70
N ASP A 211 -7.92 -15.03 3.36
CA ASP A 211 -6.74 -15.27 4.20
C ASP A 211 -6.45 -14.10 5.17
N GLY A 212 -7.48 -13.49 5.77
CA GLY A 212 -7.33 -12.37 6.69
C GLY A 212 -6.85 -11.07 6.04
N THR A 213 -6.83 -10.97 4.70
CA THR A 213 -6.38 -9.75 4.00
C THR A 213 -7.42 -8.64 4.19
N THR A 214 -7.07 -7.63 4.97
CA THR A 214 -7.98 -6.59 5.49
C THR A 214 -8.81 -5.90 4.43
N TRP A 215 -8.22 -5.51 3.29
CA TRP A 215 -8.93 -4.78 2.25
C TRP A 215 -10.09 -5.59 1.64
N TYR A 216 -9.84 -6.88 1.35
CA TYR A 216 -10.88 -7.75 0.77
C TYR A 216 -11.98 -8.05 1.78
N MET A 217 -11.58 -8.27 3.05
CA MET A 217 -12.54 -8.46 4.13
C MET A 217 -13.41 -7.24 4.33
N GLN A 218 -12.82 -6.04 4.38
CA GLN A 218 -13.57 -4.79 4.51
C GLN A 218 -14.55 -4.58 3.36
N LEU A 219 -14.12 -4.79 2.10
CA LEU A 219 -15.01 -4.62 0.96
C LEU A 219 -16.18 -5.59 1.03
N MET A 220 -15.92 -6.87 1.33
CA MET A 220 -16.96 -7.88 1.45
C MET A 220 -17.90 -7.60 2.61
N MET A 221 -17.37 -7.26 3.80
CA MET A 221 -18.19 -6.94 4.96
C MET A 221 -19.01 -5.66 4.77
N ASN A 222 -18.48 -4.66 4.06
CA ASN A 222 -19.22 -3.46 3.71
C ASN A 222 -20.40 -3.75 2.78
N GLU A 223 -20.23 -4.62 1.79
CA GLU A 223 -21.32 -5.06 0.90
C GLU A 223 -22.40 -5.81 1.68
N LEU A 224 -21.99 -6.74 2.55
CA LEU A 224 -22.90 -7.47 3.42
C LEU A 224 -23.63 -6.55 4.39
N PHE A 225 -22.93 -5.58 4.97
CA PHE A 225 -23.54 -4.58 5.85
C PHE A 225 -24.58 -3.73 5.12
N THR A 226 -24.27 -3.31 3.88
CA THR A 226 -25.17 -2.48 3.07
C THR A 226 -26.42 -3.25 2.66
N SER A 227 -26.29 -4.52 2.34
CA SER A 227 -27.40 -5.39 1.92
C SER A 227 -28.26 -5.95 3.07
N THR A 228 -27.79 -5.80 4.33
CA THR A 228 -28.55 -6.22 5.52
C THR A 228 -29.46 -5.10 6.01
N GLY A 229 -30.75 -5.37 6.19
CA GLY A 229 -31.73 -4.40 6.71
C GLY A 229 -31.55 -4.09 8.19
N TYR A 230 -32.19 -2.99 8.65
CA TYR A 230 -32.26 -2.66 10.06
C TYR A 230 -33.06 -3.73 10.82
N GLY A 231 -32.56 -4.19 11.96
CA GLY A 231 -33.14 -5.27 12.73
C GLY A 231 -32.89 -6.68 12.18
N GLU A 232 -32.21 -6.80 11.04
CA GLU A 232 -31.93 -8.08 10.40
C GLU A 232 -30.56 -8.64 10.79
N CYS A 233 -30.42 -9.96 10.61
CA CYS A 233 -29.15 -10.67 10.77
C CYS A 233 -28.58 -11.07 9.40
N CYS A 234 -27.35 -10.63 9.12
CA CYS A 234 -26.61 -11.11 7.96
C CYS A 234 -26.26 -12.59 8.14
N THR A 235 -26.69 -13.40 7.18
CA THR A 235 -26.49 -14.85 7.14
C THR A 235 -25.68 -15.29 5.94
N GLU A 236 -25.27 -16.55 5.90
CA GLU A 236 -24.49 -17.11 4.81
C GLU A 236 -25.19 -17.06 3.43
N ALA A 237 -26.52 -17.00 3.42
CA ALA A 237 -27.28 -16.90 2.17
C ALA A 237 -26.97 -15.61 1.37
N GLN A 238 -26.47 -14.56 2.03
CA GLN A 238 -26.11 -13.29 1.39
C GLN A 238 -24.71 -13.28 0.81
N LEU A 239 -23.83 -14.23 1.21
CA LEU A 239 -22.41 -14.24 0.79
C LEU A 239 -22.21 -14.32 -0.72
N ASP A 240 -22.92 -15.23 -1.38
CA ASP A 240 -22.75 -15.43 -2.83
C ASP A 240 -23.32 -14.26 -3.64
N ALA A 241 -24.41 -13.66 -3.19
CA ALA A 241 -24.99 -12.47 -3.81
C ALA A 241 -24.02 -11.27 -3.69
N ALA A 242 -23.49 -11.03 -2.49
CA ALA A 242 -22.52 -9.95 -2.24
C ALA A 242 -21.25 -10.14 -3.07
N LEU A 243 -20.68 -11.35 -3.07
CA LEU A 243 -19.50 -11.66 -3.87
C LEU A 243 -19.76 -11.49 -5.38
N SER A 244 -20.93 -11.91 -5.85
CA SER A 244 -21.34 -11.77 -7.26
C SER A 244 -21.48 -10.30 -7.64
N GLY A 245 -22.07 -9.48 -6.79
CA GLY A 245 -22.19 -8.02 -6.99
C GLY A 245 -20.82 -7.36 -7.15
N ILE A 246 -19.89 -7.65 -6.24
CA ILE A 246 -18.51 -7.11 -6.31
C ILE A 246 -17.81 -7.52 -7.62
N ILE A 247 -17.90 -8.81 -7.99
CA ILE A 247 -17.28 -9.34 -9.21
C ILE A 247 -17.90 -8.70 -10.46
N GLN A 248 -19.22 -8.51 -10.49
CA GLN A 248 -19.91 -7.91 -11.61
C GLN A 248 -19.49 -6.45 -11.85
N VAL A 249 -19.32 -5.67 -10.79
CA VAL A 249 -18.81 -4.29 -10.88
C VAL A 249 -17.41 -4.25 -11.48
N GLN A 250 -16.59 -5.25 -11.21
CA GLN A 250 -15.19 -5.32 -11.67
C GLN A 250 -15.01 -6.07 -13.00
N ASP A 251 -16.08 -6.61 -13.60
CA ASP A 251 -16.03 -7.49 -14.80
C ASP A 251 -15.27 -6.85 -15.97
N GLY A 252 -15.56 -5.58 -16.30
CA GLY A 252 -14.89 -4.87 -17.39
C GLY A 252 -13.38 -4.75 -17.20
N GLY A 253 -12.94 -4.45 -15.97
CA GLY A 253 -11.51 -4.38 -15.61
C GLY A 253 -10.82 -5.76 -15.70
N HIS A 254 -11.50 -6.82 -15.23
CA HIS A 254 -11.00 -8.19 -15.29
C HIS A 254 -10.85 -8.68 -16.75
N ARG A 255 -11.83 -8.40 -17.61
CA ARG A 255 -11.76 -8.71 -19.05
C ARG A 255 -10.61 -7.96 -19.73
N MET A 256 -10.44 -6.68 -19.42
CA MET A 256 -9.36 -5.86 -19.96
C MET A 256 -8.00 -6.42 -19.53
N LEU A 257 -7.81 -6.74 -18.23
CA LEU A 257 -6.59 -7.36 -17.75
C LEU A 257 -6.31 -8.69 -18.44
N LEU A 258 -7.32 -9.56 -18.55
CA LEU A 258 -7.17 -10.85 -19.22
C LEU A 258 -6.82 -10.68 -20.70
N SER A 259 -7.37 -9.66 -21.39
CA SER A 259 -7.10 -9.44 -22.83
C SER A 259 -5.62 -9.12 -23.12
N GLN A 260 -4.91 -8.50 -22.19
CA GLN A 260 -3.49 -8.16 -22.30
C GLN A 260 -2.53 -9.35 -22.11
N LEU A 261 -3.06 -10.53 -21.83
CA LEU A 261 -2.27 -11.73 -21.58
C LEU A 261 -2.24 -12.65 -22.80
N SER A 262 -1.08 -13.30 -23.00
CA SER A 262 -0.95 -14.33 -24.04
C SER A 262 -1.81 -15.55 -23.71
N TYR A 263 -2.11 -16.34 -24.73
CA TYR A 263 -2.90 -17.57 -24.56
C TYR A 263 -2.35 -18.51 -23.47
N LYS A 264 -1.02 -18.72 -23.45
CA LYS A 264 -0.36 -19.56 -22.43
C LYS A 264 -0.48 -19.00 -21.03
N GLN A 265 -0.38 -17.66 -20.88
CA GLN A 265 -0.56 -17.00 -19.58
C GLN A 265 -2.01 -17.15 -19.09
N LYS A 266 -3.01 -17.02 -19.98
CA LYS A 266 -4.41 -17.24 -19.65
C LYS A 266 -4.67 -18.66 -19.16
N GLN A 267 -4.16 -19.68 -19.88
CA GLN A 267 -4.29 -21.07 -19.47
C GLN A 267 -3.70 -21.34 -18.09
N VAL A 268 -2.50 -20.82 -17.78
CA VAL A 268 -1.86 -20.98 -16.49
C VAL A 268 -2.66 -20.29 -15.39
N LEU A 269 -3.17 -19.07 -15.64
CA LEU A 269 -4.02 -18.37 -14.68
C LEU A 269 -5.31 -19.11 -14.37
N GLN A 270 -5.97 -19.65 -15.40
CA GLN A 270 -7.20 -20.43 -15.22
C GLN A 270 -6.92 -21.71 -14.41
N ALA A 271 -5.80 -22.38 -14.67
CA ALA A 271 -5.38 -23.55 -13.92
C ALA A 271 -5.18 -23.23 -12.42
N ILE A 272 -4.42 -22.17 -12.14
CA ILE A 272 -4.17 -21.71 -10.76
C ILE A 272 -5.48 -21.24 -10.10
N ALA A 273 -6.34 -20.52 -10.83
CA ALA A 273 -7.63 -20.07 -10.30
C ALA A 273 -8.51 -21.25 -9.86
N LYS A 274 -8.58 -22.32 -10.64
CA LYS A 274 -9.38 -23.53 -10.31
C LYS A 274 -8.92 -24.18 -9.01
N GLU A 275 -7.62 -24.22 -8.74
CA GLU A 275 -7.09 -24.79 -7.50
C GLU A 275 -7.12 -23.80 -6.32
N GLY A 276 -7.17 -22.49 -6.59
CA GLY A 276 -7.07 -21.44 -5.59
C GLY A 276 -5.63 -21.21 -5.12
N LYS A 277 -5.06 -22.16 -4.37
CA LYS A 277 -3.64 -22.24 -4.00
C LYS A 277 -3.06 -23.47 -4.72
N ALA A 278 -2.19 -23.24 -5.69
CA ALA A 278 -1.61 -24.27 -6.54
C ALA A 278 -0.16 -24.57 -6.12
N TYR A 279 0.18 -25.85 -6.05
CA TYR A 279 1.50 -26.35 -5.71
C TYR A 279 2.05 -27.17 -6.87
N GLY A 280 3.39 -27.26 -6.97
CA GLY A 280 4.05 -28.09 -7.97
C GLY A 280 3.59 -27.80 -9.39
N ILE A 281 3.37 -26.53 -9.74
CA ILE A 281 2.72 -26.08 -10.99
C ILE A 281 3.49 -26.49 -12.26
N THR A 282 4.74 -26.92 -12.14
CA THR A 282 5.56 -27.44 -13.25
C THR A 282 5.62 -28.97 -13.26
N SER A 283 4.98 -29.67 -12.32
CA SER A 283 4.92 -31.13 -12.29
C SER A 283 4.16 -31.69 -13.50
N ALA A 284 4.50 -32.91 -13.91
CA ALA A 284 3.78 -33.61 -14.96
C ALA A 284 2.30 -33.80 -14.63
N GLU A 285 2.00 -33.99 -13.34
CA GLU A 285 0.64 -34.13 -12.84
C GLU A 285 -0.18 -32.85 -13.03
N PHE A 286 0.32 -31.68 -12.58
CA PHE A 286 -0.35 -30.39 -12.73
C PHE A 286 -0.53 -30.03 -14.22
N VAL A 287 0.54 -30.18 -15.02
CA VAL A 287 0.54 -29.92 -16.44
C VAL A 287 -0.50 -30.80 -17.17
N GLY A 288 -0.54 -32.08 -16.84
CA GLY A 288 -1.52 -33.03 -17.41
C GLY A 288 -2.95 -32.75 -16.97
N ARG A 289 -3.20 -32.52 -15.67
CA ARG A 289 -4.52 -32.24 -15.11
C ARG A 289 -5.17 -31.03 -15.77
N HIS A 290 -4.40 -29.98 -16.00
CA HIS A 290 -4.87 -28.73 -16.59
C HIS A 290 -4.64 -28.63 -18.11
N ARG A 291 -4.17 -29.70 -18.77
CA ARG A 291 -3.91 -29.76 -20.21
C ARG A 291 -3.01 -28.61 -20.70
N LEU A 292 -2.00 -28.27 -19.91
CA LEU A 292 -1.04 -27.23 -20.26
C LEU A 292 0.01 -27.80 -21.23
N THR A 293 0.72 -26.92 -21.96
CA THR A 293 1.61 -27.33 -23.05
C THR A 293 2.85 -28.10 -22.55
N SER A 294 3.54 -27.58 -21.53
CA SER A 294 4.75 -28.18 -20.94
C SER A 294 5.15 -27.44 -19.67
N ALA A 295 5.98 -28.05 -18.84
CA ALA A 295 6.54 -27.45 -17.63
C ALA A 295 7.33 -26.16 -17.92
N SER A 296 8.14 -26.13 -18.99
CA SER A 296 8.91 -24.95 -19.40
C SER A 296 8.01 -23.78 -19.84
N SER A 297 6.91 -24.11 -20.53
CA SER A 297 5.90 -23.12 -20.94
C SER A 297 5.20 -22.50 -19.71
N VAL A 298 4.85 -23.32 -18.71
CA VAL A 298 4.26 -22.89 -17.45
C VAL A 298 5.22 -21.97 -16.70
N GLN A 299 6.49 -22.39 -16.54
CA GLN A 299 7.51 -21.59 -15.86
C GLN A 299 7.72 -20.22 -16.52
N SER A 300 7.75 -20.18 -17.85
CA SER A 300 7.89 -18.93 -18.60
C SER A 300 6.68 -18.01 -18.42
N ALA A 301 5.47 -18.54 -18.45
CA ALA A 301 4.24 -17.79 -18.22
C ALA A 301 4.19 -17.24 -16.79
N VAL A 302 4.48 -18.07 -15.79
CA VAL A 302 4.48 -17.71 -14.36
C VAL A 302 5.48 -16.57 -14.07
N ARG A 303 6.70 -16.64 -14.63
CA ARG A 303 7.69 -15.57 -14.46
C ARG A 303 7.14 -14.20 -14.89
N VAL A 304 6.43 -14.14 -16.01
CA VAL A 304 5.82 -12.90 -16.49
C VAL A 304 4.65 -12.47 -15.62
N LEU A 305 3.80 -13.41 -15.20
CA LEU A 305 2.65 -13.12 -14.35
C LEU A 305 3.06 -12.62 -12.95
N LEU A 306 4.14 -13.16 -12.37
CA LEU A 306 4.76 -12.67 -11.13
C LEU A 306 5.32 -11.26 -11.33
N LYS A 307 6.05 -11.01 -12.43
CA LYS A 307 6.59 -9.66 -12.75
C LYS A 307 5.49 -8.62 -12.92
N LYS A 308 4.32 -9.03 -13.42
CA LYS A 308 3.13 -8.15 -13.55
C LYS A 308 2.30 -8.04 -12.27
N ASP A 309 2.72 -8.63 -11.16
CA ASP A 309 1.96 -8.71 -9.91
C ASP A 309 0.54 -9.30 -10.09
N ILE A 310 0.33 -10.17 -11.08
CA ILE A 310 -0.95 -10.88 -11.30
C ILE A 310 -1.00 -12.17 -10.49
N LEU A 311 0.15 -12.84 -10.34
CA LEU A 311 0.35 -13.96 -9.43
C LEU A 311 1.17 -13.54 -8.22
N THR A 312 0.95 -14.28 -7.15
CA THR A 312 1.79 -14.25 -5.95
C THR A 312 2.36 -15.64 -5.72
N GLN A 313 3.57 -15.68 -5.17
CA GLN A 313 4.25 -16.91 -4.78
C GLN A 313 4.76 -16.76 -3.34
N GLN A 314 4.58 -17.82 -2.58
CA GLN A 314 5.26 -18.03 -1.31
C GLN A 314 5.72 -19.49 -1.27
N ASP A 315 7.01 -19.72 -1.16
CA ASP A 315 7.64 -21.06 -1.29
C ASP A 315 7.23 -21.70 -2.63
N ASP A 316 6.62 -22.88 -2.63
CA ASP A 316 6.09 -23.56 -3.83
C ASP A 316 4.58 -23.37 -4.01
N CYS A 317 3.96 -22.43 -3.29
CA CYS A 317 2.54 -22.10 -3.39
C CYS A 317 2.32 -20.90 -4.28
N TYR A 318 1.46 -21.03 -5.26
CA TYR A 318 1.08 -19.98 -6.21
C TYR A 318 -0.41 -19.70 -6.15
N TRP A 319 -0.80 -18.42 -6.14
CA TRP A 319 -2.20 -18.01 -6.21
C TRP A 319 -2.35 -16.68 -6.96
N ILE A 320 -3.57 -16.37 -7.37
CA ILE A 320 -3.86 -15.10 -8.03
C ILE A 320 -3.84 -14.00 -6.98
N TYR A 321 -3.05 -12.94 -7.25
CA TYR A 321 -2.85 -11.84 -6.32
C TYR A 321 -4.17 -11.15 -5.93
N ASP A 322 -5.05 -10.89 -6.90
CA ASP A 322 -6.36 -10.32 -6.66
C ASP A 322 -7.41 -11.44 -6.47
N TYR A 323 -7.93 -11.55 -5.23
CA TYR A 323 -8.90 -12.61 -4.89
C TYR A 323 -10.19 -12.51 -5.71
N PHE A 324 -10.67 -11.28 -6.02
CA PHE A 324 -11.89 -11.12 -6.83
C PHE A 324 -11.63 -11.49 -8.30
N PHE A 325 -10.45 -11.18 -8.82
CA PHE A 325 -10.05 -11.64 -10.13
C PHE A 325 -9.93 -13.18 -10.18
N GLY A 326 -9.38 -13.78 -9.14
CA GLY A 326 -9.33 -15.24 -9.00
C GLY A 326 -10.73 -15.89 -9.01
N GLU A 327 -11.66 -15.34 -8.25
CA GLU A 327 -13.05 -15.79 -8.22
C GLU A 327 -13.77 -15.56 -9.56
N TRP A 328 -13.51 -14.42 -10.21
CA TRP A 328 -14.04 -14.12 -11.53
C TRP A 328 -13.56 -15.15 -12.57
N LEU A 329 -12.27 -15.52 -12.55
CA LEU A 329 -11.73 -16.56 -13.43
C LEU A 329 -12.38 -17.92 -13.19
N LYS A 330 -12.59 -18.32 -11.92
CA LYS A 330 -13.28 -19.58 -11.59
C LYS A 330 -14.70 -19.67 -12.14
N ARG A 331 -15.42 -18.55 -12.16
CA ARG A 331 -16.82 -18.49 -12.60
C ARG A 331 -16.98 -18.43 -14.11
N ASN A 332 -15.98 -17.93 -14.83
CA ASN A 332 -16.07 -17.71 -16.29
C ASN A 332 -15.34 -18.78 -17.12
N PHE A 333 -14.49 -19.61 -16.48
CA PHE A 333 -13.67 -20.61 -17.17
C PHE A 333 -13.54 -21.91 -16.35
#